data_0f5b3ae70462383f3cbdd263da1890bb
#
_entry.id   0f5b3ae70462383f3cbdd263da1890bb
#
_cell.length_a   1.000
_cell.length_b   1.000
_cell.length_c   1.000
_cell.angle_alpha   90.00
_cell.angle_beta   90.00
_cell.angle_gamma   90.00
#
_symmetry.space_group_name_H-M   'P 1'
#
loop_
_entity.id
_entity.type
_entity.pdbx_description
1 polymer ?
#
loop_
_entity_poly.entity_id
_entity_poly.type
_entity_poly.pdbx_seq_one_letter_code
_entity_poly.pdbx_strand_id
1 'polypeptide(L)'
;MLCEEASFRPWLLLSSLADLQHLGSRLRPESAGLLPGCVSFQELQGAGGLRYLVRAQDAHTLTRAVLQGARQRLARPVSHLRQLGADTVLALPPEEQYLVATGRTYFKDLAFDAVRRLQFDLETTGLDPESSRIFLVAVRCPDGKEQTLEVTDEGDNAEAELLIRLCTRIRELDPDVIENHNLHGFDLPFLVQRAQRLGVTLLLARNGEPGLQQRPASRGAVLGQGAERQRTDAMRRARYTMAGRELIDSLDAVRRHDF
;
A
#
# COMPACT_ATOMS: atom_id res chain seq x y z
N MET A 1 -10.70 -5.33 16.29
CA MET A 1 -9.44 -4.91 15.63
C MET A 1 -8.43 -4.56 16.70
N LEU A 2 -7.23 -5.13 16.65
CA LEU A 2 -6.11 -4.68 17.48
C LEU A 2 -5.36 -3.60 16.66
N CYS A 3 -5.42 -2.36 17.09
CA CYS A 3 -4.52 -1.29 16.63
C CYS A 3 -3.32 -1.26 17.56
N GLU A 4 -2.14 -1.36 17.01
CA GLU A 4 -0.89 -1.20 17.74
C GLU A 4 -0.13 -0.03 17.13
N GLU A 5 0.11 1.00 17.91
CA GLU A 5 1.06 2.03 17.55
C GLU A 5 2.47 1.54 17.89
N ALA A 6 3.31 1.37 16.88
CA ALA A 6 4.68 0.99 17.06
C ALA A 6 5.61 2.06 16.49
N SER A 7 6.48 2.59 17.33
CA SER A 7 7.62 3.36 16.85
C SER A 7 8.77 2.40 16.55
N PHE A 8 9.26 2.40 15.33
CA PHE A 8 10.47 1.66 14.98
C PHE A 8 11.50 2.59 14.34
N ARG A 9 12.76 2.21 14.47
CA ARG A 9 13.85 2.96 13.85
C ARG A 9 14.01 2.49 12.41
N PRO A 10 13.95 3.39 11.43
CA PRO A 10 14.13 3.03 10.03
C PRO A 10 15.53 2.44 9.80
N TRP A 11 15.59 1.46 8.93
CA TRP A 11 16.79 0.72 8.62
C TRP A 11 16.98 0.46 7.13
N LEU A 12 18.23 0.20 6.74
CA LEU A 12 18.62 -0.25 5.42
C LEU A 12 19.62 -1.40 5.57
N LEU A 13 19.68 -2.27 4.56
CA LEU A 13 20.80 -3.21 4.42
C LEU A 13 21.77 -2.70 3.38
N LEU A 14 23.06 -2.74 3.70
CA LEU A 14 24.15 -2.35 2.82
C LEU A 14 25.15 -3.49 2.64
N SER A 15 25.75 -3.59 1.44
CA SER A 15 26.85 -4.53 1.20
C SER A 15 28.16 -4.09 1.86
N SER A 16 28.35 -2.78 2.05
CA SER A 16 29.50 -2.22 2.74
C SER A 16 29.18 -0.89 3.42
N LEU A 17 30.03 -0.46 4.35
CA LEU A 17 29.92 0.85 5.00
C LEU A 17 30.63 1.98 4.23
N ALA A 18 31.13 1.75 3.02
CA ALA A 18 31.90 2.73 2.25
C ALA A 18 31.15 4.05 2.06
N ASP A 19 29.84 3.99 1.80
CA ASP A 19 29.00 5.18 1.63
C ASP A 19 28.70 5.93 2.95
N LEU A 20 29.08 5.39 4.10
CA LEU A 20 28.88 6.01 5.41
C LEU A 20 30.17 6.49 6.08
N GLN A 21 31.35 6.22 5.51
CA GLN A 21 32.65 6.61 6.10
C GLN A 21 32.79 8.11 6.33
N HIS A 22 32.15 8.94 5.50
CA HIS A 22 32.18 10.41 5.65
C HIS A 22 31.53 10.90 6.95
N LEU A 23 30.76 10.06 7.64
CA LEU A 23 30.15 10.39 8.93
C LEU A 23 31.18 10.42 10.08
N GLY A 24 32.33 9.77 9.93
CA GLY A 24 33.35 9.70 10.98
C GLY A 24 32.80 9.16 12.29
N SER A 25 32.90 9.89 13.40
CA SER A 25 32.43 9.49 14.72
C SER A 25 30.92 9.41 14.84
N ARG A 26 30.17 9.92 13.87
CA ARG A 26 28.70 9.76 13.80
C ARG A 26 28.24 8.40 13.26
N LEU A 27 29.14 7.62 12.67
CA LEU A 27 28.92 6.21 12.33
C LEU A 27 29.37 5.36 13.51
N ARG A 28 28.43 4.66 14.16
CA ARG A 28 28.70 3.96 15.42
C ARG A 28 28.22 2.52 15.36
N PRO A 29 28.92 1.59 16.02
CA PRO A 29 28.38 0.26 16.25
C PRO A 29 27.03 0.36 17.01
N GLU A 30 26.09 -0.51 16.71
CA GLU A 30 24.78 -0.51 17.38
C GLU A 30 24.89 -0.71 18.90
N SER A 31 25.88 -1.47 19.35
CA SER A 31 26.21 -1.66 20.77
C SER A 31 26.53 -0.35 21.52
N ALA A 32 26.96 0.69 20.80
CA ALA A 32 27.24 2.00 21.38
C ALA A 32 26.00 2.91 21.54
N GLY A 33 24.83 2.40 21.19
CA GLY A 33 23.57 3.14 21.20
C GLY A 33 23.44 4.15 20.07
N LEU A 34 22.19 4.45 19.68
CA LEU A 34 21.90 5.44 18.66
C LEU A 34 21.70 6.82 19.29
N LEU A 35 22.50 7.77 18.88
CA LEU A 35 22.40 9.19 19.28
C LEU A 35 21.73 10.02 18.17
N PRO A 36 21.15 11.19 18.52
CA PRO A 36 20.64 12.12 17.54
C PRO A 36 21.66 12.48 16.47
N GLY A 37 21.26 12.45 15.20
CA GLY A 37 22.14 12.77 14.07
C GLY A 37 23.23 11.73 13.75
N CYS A 38 23.25 10.60 14.45
CA CYS A 38 24.15 9.47 14.19
C CYS A 38 23.45 8.39 13.37
N VAL A 39 24.26 7.55 12.72
CA VAL A 39 23.86 6.31 12.08
C VAL A 39 24.52 5.16 12.85
N SER A 40 23.74 4.19 13.28
CA SER A 40 24.28 2.96 13.87
C SER A 40 24.40 1.87 12.80
N PHE A 41 25.34 0.95 13.02
CA PHE A 41 25.49 -0.21 12.15
C PHE A 41 25.68 -1.49 12.96
N GLN A 42 25.25 -2.59 12.39
CA GLN A 42 25.49 -3.94 12.85
C GLN A 42 25.94 -4.80 11.68
N GLU A 43 27.04 -5.51 11.82
CA GLU A 43 27.43 -6.51 10.84
C GLU A 43 26.60 -7.77 11.02
N LEU A 44 26.01 -8.24 9.94
CA LEU A 44 25.17 -9.44 9.91
C LEU A 44 26.05 -10.66 9.60
N GLN A 45 25.77 -11.76 10.28
CA GLN A 45 26.36 -13.05 9.98
C GLN A 45 25.57 -13.78 8.91
N GLY A 46 26.24 -14.42 7.97
CA GLY A 46 25.62 -15.19 6.90
C GLY A 46 26.31 -15.05 5.57
N ALA A 47 25.87 -15.81 4.57
CA ALA A 47 26.47 -15.85 3.23
C ALA A 47 25.95 -14.75 2.28
N GLY A 48 25.06 -13.87 2.71
CA GLY A 48 24.45 -12.83 1.87
C GLY A 48 25.42 -11.69 1.56
N GLY A 49 25.22 -11.06 0.37
CA GLY A 49 26.00 -9.89 -0.06
C GLY A 49 25.73 -8.61 0.74
N LEU A 50 24.52 -8.47 1.30
CA LEU A 50 24.13 -7.33 2.13
C LEU A 50 24.49 -7.60 3.59
N ARG A 51 25.63 -7.10 4.01
CA ARG A 51 26.29 -7.49 5.28
C ARG A 51 26.04 -6.55 6.45
N TYR A 52 25.55 -5.34 6.20
CA TYR A 52 25.42 -4.32 7.24
C TYR A 52 23.97 -3.86 7.36
N LEU A 53 23.42 -4.04 8.56
CA LEU A 53 22.17 -3.41 8.94
C LEU A 53 22.49 -2.03 9.53
N VAL A 54 21.97 -0.98 8.91
CA VAL A 54 22.20 0.41 9.35
C VAL A 54 20.89 1.06 9.77
N ARG A 55 20.92 1.85 10.82
CA ARG A 55 19.75 2.51 11.42
C ARG A 55 20.01 3.98 11.72
N ALA A 56 18.96 4.79 11.66
CA ALA A 56 18.98 6.16 12.17
C ALA A 56 17.68 6.46 12.93
N GLN A 57 17.56 7.66 13.50
CA GLN A 57 16.32 8.07 14.17
C GLN A 57 15.17 8.27 13.19
N ASP A 58 15.46 8.70 11.96
CA ASP A 58 14.46 8.93 10.91
C ASP A 58 15.00 8.49 9.54
N ALA A 59 14.07 8.21 8.63
CA ALA A 59 14.38 7.71 7.29
C ALA A 59 15.10 8.75 6.41
N HIS A 60 14.84 10.03 6.62
CA HIS A 60 15.48 11.12 5.87
C HIS A 60 16.97 11.21 6.21
N THR A 61 17.31 11.20 7.50
CA THR A 61 18.71 11.19 7.98
C THR A 61 19.46 9.98 7.43
N LEU A 62 18.85 8.79 7.48
CA LEU A 62 19.46 7.56 6.98
C LEU A 62 19.71 7.61 5.47
N THR A 63 18.69 7.94 4.70
CA THR A 63 18.76 8.02 3.23
C THR A 63 19.74 9.09 2.79
N ARG A 64 19.73 10.27 3.42
CA ARG A 64 20.63 11.38 3.12
C ARG A 64 22.07 11.00 3.37
N ALA A 65 22.37 10.31 4.48
CA ALA A 65 23.72 9.87 4.80
C ALA A 65 24.30 8.94 3.71
N VAL A 66 23.53 7.91 3.31
CA VAL A 66 23.96 6.97 2.26
C VAL A 66 24.14 7.69 0.92
N LEU A 67 23.18 8.52 0.51
CA LEU A 67 23.26 9.25 -0.77
C LEU A 67 24.45 10.23 -0.81
N GLN A 68 24.74 10.89 0.30
CA GLN A 68 25.89 11.81 0.39
C GLN A 68 27.22 11.06 0.20
N GLY A 69 27.41 9.94 0.89
CA GLY A 69 28.63 9.16 0.74
C GLY A 69 28.75 8.49 -0.63
N ALA A 70 27.66 8.01 -1.17
CA ALA A 70 27.62 7.44 -2.51
C ALA A 70 28.03 8.46 -3.59
N ARG A 71 27.57 9.71 -3.49
CA ARG A 71 27.98 10.81 -4.39
C ARG A 71 29.48 11.06 -4.31
N GLN A 72 30.04 11.07 -3.11
CA GLN A 72 31.49 11.25 -2.91
C GLN A 72 32.31 10.09 -3.48
N ARG A 73 31.90 8.85 -3.18
CA ARG A 73 32.60 7.65 -3.64
C ARG A 73 32.54 7.46 -5.15
N LEU A 74 31.34 7.69 -5.74
CA LEU A 74 31.11 7.46 -7.18
C LEU A 74 31.47 8.67 -8.05
N ALA A 75 31.79 9.84 -7.46
CA ALA A 75 32.06 11.10 -8.15
C ALA A 75 30.98 11.47 -9.20
N ARG A 76 29.72 11.12 -8.92
CA ARG A 76 28.57 11.42 -9.78
C ARG A 76 27.32 11.74 -8.97
N PRO A 77 26.34 12.44 -9.57
CA PRO A 77 25.05 12.66 -8.91
C PRO A 77 24.34 11.34 -8.63
N VAL A 78 23.84 11.16 -7.39
CA VAL A 78 23.00 10.07 -6.98
C VAL A 78 21.83 10.67 -6.20
N SER A 79 20.62 10.56 -6.70
CA SER A 79 19.42 11.17 -6.10
C SER A 79 18.52 10.16 -5.38
N HIS A 80 18.65 8.87 -5.71
CA HIS A 80 17.83 7.80 -5.14
C HIS A 80 18.66 6.56 -4.82
N LEU A 81 18.32 5.86 -3.72
CA LEU A 81 19.01 4.63 -3.30
C LEU A 81 18.98 3.55 -4.39
N ARG A 82 17.91 3.46 -5.16
CA ARG A 82 17.78 2.50 -6.28
C ARG A 82 18.87 2.62 -7.34
N GLN A 83 19.52 3.79 -7.46
CA GLN A 83 20.63 4.00 -8.40
C GLN A 83 21.95 3.34 -7.96
N LEU A 84 22.01 2.84 -6.72
CA LEU A 84 23.16 2.11 -6.19
C LEU A 84 23.13 0.61 -6.52
N GLY A 85 21.98 0.09 -6.99
CA GLY A 85 21.79 -1.32 -7.31
C GLY A 85 21.35 -2.17 -6.10
N ALA A 86 20.57 -3.22 -6.38
CA ALA A 86 20.00 -4.10 -5.35
C ALA A 86 21.08 -4.89 -4.57
N ASP A 87 22.23 -5.15 -5.20
CA ASP A 87 23.36 -5.83 -4.54
C ASP A 87 24.11 -4.92 -3.56
N THR A 88 23.89 -3.61 -3.64
CA THR A 88 24.57 -2.62 -2.79
C THR A 88 23.69 -2.15 -1.64
N VAL A 89 22.40 -1.92 -1.90
CA VAL A 89 21.46 -1.40 -0.90
C VAL A 89 20.09 -2.04 -1.06
N LEU A 90 19.51 -2.48 0.05
CA LEU A 90 18.11 -2.83 0.17
C LEU A 90 17.42 -1.80 1.05
N ALA A 91 16.45 -1.11 0.47
CA ALA A 91 15.56 -0.18 1.14
C ALA A 91 14.13 -0.67 0.98
N LEU A 92 13.47 -1.01 2.08
CA LEU A 92 12.08 -1.45 2.11
C LEU A 92 11.16 -0.29 2.53
N PRO A 93 9.89 -0.30 2.15
CA PRO A 93 8.88 0.59 2.71
C PRO A 93 8.75 0.43 4.24
N PRO A 94 8.30 1.45 4.97
CA PRO A 94 8.20 1.40 6.44
C PRO A 94 7.41 0.20 6.96
N GLU A 95 6.32 -0.15 6.29
CA GLU A 95 5.46 -1.28 6.64
C GLU A 95 6.22 -2.61 6.56
N GLU A 96 6.96 -2.82 5.48
CA GLU A 96 7.78 -4.01 5.30
C GLU A 96 8.95 -4.06 6.28
N GLN A 97 9.58 -2.90 6.57
CA GLN A 97 10.61 -2.81 7.60
C GLN A 97 10.09 -3.25 8.97
N TYR A 98 8.88 -2.83 9.34
CA TYR A 98 8.23 -3.23 10.58
C TYR A 98 7.94 -4.73 10.60
N LEU A 99 7.39 -5.29 9.52
CA LEU A 99 7.08 -6.72 9.42
C LEU A 99 8.35 -7.57 9.55
N VAL A 100 9.44 -7.19 8.87
CA VAL A 100 10.72 -7.90 8.96
C VAL A 100 11.30 -7.79 10.37
N ALA A 101 11.31 -6.60 10.97
CA ALA A 101 11.90 -6.37 12.29
C ALA A 101 11.14 -7.10 13.42
N THR A 102 9.83 -7.28 13.29
CA THR A 102 8.97 -7.91 14.30
C THR A 102 8.69 -9.39 14.04
N GLY A 103 9.02 -9.89 12.85
CA GLY A 103 8.65 -11.23 12.40
C GLY A 103 7.14 -11.40 12.17
N ARG A 104 6.39 -10.31 12.13
CA ARG A 104 4.96 -10.33 11.80
C ARG A 104 4.76 -10.47 10.30
N THR A 105 3.70 -11.13 9.91
CA THR A 105 3.27 -11.25 8.51
C THR A 105 1.83 -10.77 8.38
N TYR A 106 1.43 -10.43 7.17
CA TYR A 106 0.01 -10.23 6.89
C TYR A 106 -0.76 -11.49 7.24
N PHE A 107 -1.94 -11.29 7.84
CA PHE A 107 -2.82 -12.40 8.28
C PHE A 107 -2.13 -13.43 9.20
N LYS A 108 -1.11 -13.01 9.94
CA LYS A 108 -0.42 -13.87 10.91
C LYS A 108 -1.42 -14.53 11.85
N ASP A 109 -1.26 -15.83 12.05
CA ASP A 109 -2.11 -16.68 12.87
C ASP A 109 -3.56 -16.82 12.39
N LEU A 110 -3.91 -16.27 11.21
CA LEU A 110 -5.20 -16.45 10.57
C LEU A 110 -5.10 -17.53 9.48
N ALA A 111 -5.83 -18.63 9.66
CA ALA A 111 -5.94 -19.66 8.63
C ALA A 111 -6.63 -19.08 7.37
N PHE A 112 -6.24 -19.56 6.19
CA PHE A 112 -6.80 -19.05 4.92
C PHE A 112 -8.33 -19.12 4.89
N ASP A 113 -8.91 -20.20 5.38
CA ASP A 113 -10.36 -20.40 5.41
C ASP A 113 -11.07 -19.52 6.45
N ALA A 114 -10.31 -18.94 7.40
CA ALA A 114 -10.82 -18.00 8.39
C ALA A 114 -10.80 -16.54 7.89
N VAL A 115 -10.15 -16.26 6.75
CA VAL A 115 -10.14 -14.93 6.13
C VAL A 115 -11.54 -14.56 5.69
N ARG A 116 -12.07 -13.48 6.24
CA ARG A 116 -13.41 -12.96 5.92
C ARG A 116 -13.35 -12.15 4.64
N ARG A 117 -13.83 -12.74 3.53
CA ARG A 117 -13.84 -12.09 2.23
C ARG A 117 -15.23 -11.58 1.90
N LEU A 118 -15.29 -10.37 1.38
CA LEU A 118 -16.51 -9.73 0.88
C LEU A 118 -16.30 -9.32 -0.56
N GLN A 119 -17.30 -9.53 -1.39
CA GLN A 119 -17.37 -8.99 -2.74
C GLN A 119 -18.53 -8.00 -2.82
N PHE A 120 -18.35 -6.92 -3.53
CA PHE A 120 -19.47 -6.07 -3.93
C PHE A 120 -19.31 -5.64 -5.38
N ASP A 121 -20.43 -5.43 -6.06
CA ASP A 121 -20.48 -5.00 -7.45
C ASP A 121 -21.50 -3.88 -7.58
N LEU A 122 -21.18 -2.86 -8.37
CA LEU A 122 -22.01 -1.68 -8.55
C LEU A 122 -22.80 -1.79 -9.84
N GLU A 123 -24.14 -1.62 -9.75
CA GLU A 123 -24.97 -1.42 -10.90
C GLU A 123 -25.27 0.08 -11.07
N THR A 124 -24.94 0.59 -12.24
CA THR A 124 -24.99 2.01 -12.55
C THR A 124 -25.83 2.31 -13.78
N THR A 125 -26.40 3.50 -13.87
CA THR A 125 -27.18 3.92 -15.04
C THR A 125 -26.33 4.22 -16.28
N GLY A 126 -25.00 4.23 -16.14
CA GLY A 126 -24.02 4.42 -17.21
C GLY A 126 -22.59 4.42 -16.65
N LEU A 127 -21.62 4.65 -17.50
CA LEU A 127 -20.19 4.50 -17.15
C LEU A 127 -19.53 5.78 -16.60
N ASP A 128 -20.16 6.92 -16.79
CA ASP A 128 -19.61 8.22 -16.36
C ASP A 128 -20.25 8.63 -15.00
N PRO A 129 -19.49 8.67 -13.90
CA PRO A 129 -19.99 8.99 -12.58
C PRO A 129 -20.50 10.44 -12.43
N GLU A 130 -20.14 11.34 -13.34
CA GLU A 130 -20.66 12.72 -13.33
C GLU A 130 -22.12 12.79 -13.79
N SER A 131 -22.52 11.95 -14.73
CA SER A 131 -23.84 11.93 -15.33
C SER A 131 -24.68 10.71 -14.94
N SER A 132 -24.08 9.70 -14.34
CA SER A 132 -24.72 8.44 -14.01
C SER A 132 -24.80 8.23 -12.49
N ARG A 133 -25.68 7.32 -12.07
CA ARG A 133 -25.98 7.04 -10.66
C ARG A 133 -25.79 5.57 -10.35
N ILE A 134 -25.48 5.27 -9.09
CA ILE A 134 -25.52 3.90 -8.55
C ILE A 134 -26.98 3.63 -8.09
N PHE A 135 -27.61 2.60 -8.63
CA PHE A 135 -28.98 2.24 -8.25
C PHE A 135 -29.09 0.91 -7.50
N LEU A 136 -28.07 0.05 -7.61
CA LEU A 136 -28.01 -1.22 -6.91
C LEU A 136 -26.55 -1.56 -6.56
N VAL A 137 -26.35 -2.19 -5.42
CA VAL A 137 -25.09 -2.82 -5.04
C VAL A 137 -25.35 -4.27 -4.68
N ALA A 138 -24.79 -5.20 -5.44
CA ALA A 138 -24.75 -6.61 -5.08
C ALA A 138 -23.62 -6.84 -4.07
N VAL A 139 -23.91 -7.58 -3.00
CA VAL A 139 -22.91 -7.91 -1.95
C VAL A 139 -22.93 -9.40 -1.69
N ARG A 140 -21.76 -10.03 -1.81
CA ARG A 140 -21.52 -11.39 -1.33
C ARG A 140 -20.79 -11.33 0.01
N CYS A 141 -21.49 -11.81 1.03
CA CYS A 141 -21.03 -11.76 2.41
C CYS A 141 -19.92 -12.80 2.69
N PRO A 142 -19.11 -12.62 3.76
CA PRO A 142 -18.10 -13.60 4.15
C PRO A 142 -18.61 -15.01 4.45
N ASP A 143 -19.89 -15.16 4.79
CA ASP A 143 -20.56 -16.45 5.01
C ASP A 143 -21.12 -17.07 3.70
N GLY A 144 -20.85 -16.46 2.56
CA GLY A 144 -21.30 -16.88 1.24
C GLY A 144 -22.71 -16.45 0.86
N LYS A 145 -23.46 -15.81 1.76
CA LYS A 145 -24.79 -15.27 1.43
C LYS A 145 -24.68 -14.07 0.51
N GLU A 146 -25.65 -13.96 -0.38
CA GLU A 146 -25.78 -12.84 -1.31
C GLU A 146 -26.95 -11.96 -0.89
N GLN A 147 -26.78 -10.66 -1.08
CA GLN A 147 -27.81 -9.66 -0.85
C GLN A 147 -27.66 -8.51 -1.83
N THR A 148 -28.75 -7.82 -2.10
CA THR A 148 -28.76 -6.57 -2.86
C THR A 148 -29.14 -5.40 -1.97
N LEU A 149 -28.50 -4.28 -2.20
CA LEU A 149 -28.87 -2.99 -1.66
C LEU A 149 -29.35 -2.16 -2.85
N GLU A 150 -30.60 -1.75 -2.83
CA GLU A 150 -31.21 -1.00 -3.94
C GLU A 150 -31.62 0.38 -3.48
N VAL A 151 -31.63 1.35 -4.39
CA VAL A 151 -32.26 2.65 -4.11
C VAL A 151 -33.75 2.45 -3.87
N THR A 152 -34.29 3.20 -2.93
CA THR A 152 -35.74 3.13 -2.60
C THR A 152 -36.57 4.10 -3.43
N ASP A 153 -35.91 5.07 -4.07
CA ASP A 153 -36.55 6.12 -4.84
C ASP A 153 -35.59 6.70 -5.88
N GLU A 154 -36.09 7.53 -6.80
CA GLU A 154 -35.25 8.28 -7.74
C GLU A 154 -34.78 9.58 -7.11
N GLY A 155 -33.48 9.81 -7.12
CA GLY A 155 -32.89 11.07 -6.65
C GLY A 155 -31.58 10.89 -5.89
N ASP A 156 -30.90 12.01 -5.69
CA ASP A 156 -29.60 12.07 -5.05
C ASP A 156 -29.65 11.60 -3.58
N ASN A 157 -30.76 11.87 -2.88
CA ASN A 157 -30.91 11.45 -1.48
C ASN A 157 -30.99 9.92 -1.37
N ALA A 158 -31.75 9.25 -2.26
CA ALA A 158 -31.87 7.79 -2.23
C ALA A 158 -30.53 7.11 -2.57
N GLU A 159 -29.77 7.66 -3.49
CA GLU A 159 -28.41 7.19 -3.79
C GLU A 159 -27.46 7.43 -2.59
N ALA A 160 -27.52 8.61 -1.95
CA ALA A 160 -26.73 8.88 -0.75
C ALA A 160 -27.03 7.89 0.39
N GLU A 161 -28.29 7.56 0.63
CA GLU A 161 -28.71 6.54 1.58
C GLU A 161 -28.20 5.14 1.19
N LEU A 162 -28.19 4.80 -0.10
CA LEU A 162 -27.62 3.54 -0.59
C LEU A 162 -26.13 3.44 -0.23
N LEU A 163 -25.35 4.51 -0.45
CA LEU A 163 -23.92 4.54 -0.11
C LEU A 163 -23.69 4.42 1.40
N ILE A 164 -24.52 5.07 2.22
CA ILE A 164 -24.45 4.98 3.69
C ILE A 164 -24.77 3.54 4.14
N ARG A 165 -25.80 2.90 3.55
CA ARG A 165 -26.15 1.50 3.84
C ARG A 165 -25.02 0.56 3.45
N LEU A 166 -24.36 0.76 2.31
CA LEU A 166 -23.20 -0.02 1.91
C LEU A 166 -22.05 0.11 2.93
N CYS A 167 -21.71 1.33 3.34
CA CYS A 167 -20.68 1.56 4.37
C CYS A 167 -21.05 0.86 5.69
N THR A 168 -22.29 0.96 6.11
CA THR A 168 -22.80 0.33 7.34
C THR A 168 -22.68 -1.18 7.23
N ARG A 169 -23.08 -1.75 6.08
CA ARG A 169 -23.05 -3.19 5.85
C ARG A 169 -21.63 -3.75 5.83
N ILE A 170 -20.69 -3.05 5.19
CA ILE A 170 -19.26 -3.44 5.21
C ILE A 170 -18.70 -3.41 6.64
N ARG A 171 -19.08 -2.45 7.47
CA ARG A 171 -18.65 -2.40 8.88
C ARG A 171 -19.24 -3.51 9.72
N GLU A 172 -20.53 -3.84 9.55
CA GLU A 172 -21.19 -4.95 10.25
C GLU A 172 -20.58 -6.30 9.90
N LEU A 173 -20.32 -6.51 8.60
CA LEU A 173 -19.72 -7.74 8.11
C LEU A 173 -18.23 -7.84 8.47
N ASP A 174 -17.57 -6.74 8.74
CA ASP A 174 -16.15 -6.61 9.10
C ASP A 174 -15.21 -7.54 8.30
N PRO A 175 -15.16 -7.44 6.96
CA PRO A 175 -14.31 -8.30 6.15
C PRO A 175 -12.83 -7.94 6.33
N ASP A 176 -11.95 -8.94 6.19
CA ASP A 176 -10.50 -8.76 6.11
C ASP A 176 -10.09 -8.34 4.71
N VAL A 177 -10.81 -8.86 3.72
CA VAL A 177 -10.56 -8.64 2.30
C VAL A 177 -11.85 -8.16 1.63
N ILE A 178 -11.72 -7.13 0.79
CA ILE A 178 -12.75 -6.72 -0.17
C ILE A 178 -12.18 -7.00 -1.56
N GLU A 179 -12.89 -7.81 -2.33
CA GLU A 179 -12.46 -8.20 -3.66
C GLU A 179 -13.55 -7.98 -4.70
N ASN A 180 -13.17 -7.57 -5.91
CA ASN A 180 -14.05 -7.50 -7.06
C ASN A 180 -13.23 -7.54 -8.36
N HIS A 181 -13.93 -7.71 -9.49
CA HIS A 181 -13.32 -7.62 -10.82
C HIS A 181 -13.31 -6.17 -11.30
N ASN A 182 -12.11 -5.65 -11.63
CA ASN A 182 -11.89 -4.24 -12.00
C ASN A 182 -12.17 -3.23 -10.87
N LEU A 183 -12.00 -3.66 -9.63
CA LEU A 183 -12.26 -2.88 -8.41
C LEU A 183 -11.60 -1.49 -8.43
N HIS A 184 -10.32 -1.44 -8.81
CA HIS A 184 -9.56 -0.18 -8.88
C HIS A 184 -9.85 0.64 -10.15
N GLY A 185 -10.36 0.00 -11.20
CA GLY A 185 -10.60 0.66 -12.48
C GLY A 185 -12.02 1.19 -12.64
N PHE A 186 -12.99 0.66 -11.89
CA PHE A 186 -14.39 1.04 -12.00
C PHE A 186 -15.06 1.28 -10.65
N ASP A 187 -15.23 0.25 -9.81
CA ASP A 187 -16.08 0.36 -8.63
C ASP A 187 -15.64 1.44 -7.64
N LEU A 188 -14.39 1.42 -7.21
CA LEU A 188 -13.89 2.38 -6.23
C LEU A 188 -13.82 3.81 -6.78
N PRO A 189 -13.32 4.08 -8.01
CA PRO A 189 -13.38 5.40 -8.60
C PRO A 189 -14.81 5.93 -8.72
N PHE A 190 -15.73 5.11 -9.20
CA PHE A 190 -17.15 5.48 -9.35
C PHE A 190 -17.76 5.82 -8.00
N LEU A 191 -17.60 4.93 -7.02
CA LEU A 191 -18.09 5.11 -5.65
C LEU A 191 -17.57 6.41 -5.01
N VAL A 192 -16.25 6.68 -5.14
CA VAL A 192 -15.63 7.89 -4.60
C VAL A 192 -16.20 9.16 -5.23
N GLN A 193 -16.33 9.19 -6.55
CA GLN A 193 -16.86 10.38 -7.25
C GLN A 193 -18.32 10.62 -6.91
N ARG A 194 -19.15 9.56 -6.86
CA ARG A 194 -20.55 9.69 -6.45
C ARG A 194 -20.67 10.17 -5.00
N ALA A 195 -19.90 9.59 -4.09
CA ALA A 195 -19.88 10.00 -2.69
C ALA A 195 -19.48 11.49 -2.52
N GLN A 196 -18.47 11.94 -3.25
CA GLN A 196 -18.06 13.35 -3.25
C GLN A 196 -19.19 14.27 -3.75
N ARG A 197 -19.83 13.91 -4.85
CA ARG A 197 -20.95 14.68 -5.40
C ARG A 197 -22.14 14.77 -4.45
N LEU A 198 -22.44 13.67 -3.76
CA LEU A 198 -23.58 13.56 -2.84
C LEU A 198 -23.26 14.04 -1.41
N GLY A 199 -22.02 14.47 -1.13
CA GLY A 199 -21.57 14.88 0.20
C GLY A 199 -21.54 13.73 1.22
N VAL A 200 -21.38 12.48 0.75
CA VAL A 200 -21.33 11.29 1.61
C VAL A 200 -19.90 10.97 1.99
N THR A 201 -19.66 10.76 3.28
CA THR A 201 -18.37 10.26 3.77
C THR A 201 -18.35 8.74 3.74
N LEU A 202 -17.43 8.14 2.96
CA LEU A 202 -17.28 6.70 2.84
C LEU A 202 -16.51 6.12 4.04
N LEU A 203 -17.20 5.72 5.08
CA LEU A 203 -16.64 5.10 6.29
C LEU A 203 -16.39 3.60 6.08
N LEU A 204 -15.43 3.25 5.24
CA LEU A 204 -15.15 1.87 4.83
C LEU A 204 -14.02 1.21 5.63
N ALA A 205 -13.12 2.01 6.21
CA ALA A 205 -11.99 1.48 6.97
C ALA A 205 -12.41 0.90 8.34
N ARG A 206 -11.59 -0.02 8.85
CA ARG A 206 -11.82 -0.64 10.17
C ARG A 206 -11.68 0.32 11.34
N ASN A 207 -10.87 1.36 11.21
CA ASN A 207 -10.65 2.37 12.25
C ASN A 207 -11.79 3.42 12.33
N GLY A 208 -12.84 3.29 11.50
CA GLY A 208 -13.97 4.22 11.48
C GLY A 208 -13.70 5.55 10.78
N GLU A 209 -12.49 5.74 10.22
CA GLU A 209 -12.17 6.90 9.41
C GLU A 209 -12.53 6.67 7.93
N PRO A 210 -12.67 7.74 7.12
CA PRO A 210 -12.77 7.61 5.67
C PRO A 210 -11.41 7.14 5.11
N GLY A 211 -11.09 5.88 5.35
CA GLY A 211 -9.75 5.34 5.16
C GLY A 211 -9.42 4.91 3.74
N LEU A 212 -10.28 5.19 2.77
CA LEU A 212 -10.00 4.90 1.36
C LEU A 212 -9.04 5.96 0.81
N GLN A 213 -7.80 5.57 0.57
CA GLN A 213 -6.75 6.42 0.04
C GLN A 213 -6.39 6.01 -1.38
N GLN A 214 -6.40 6.97 -2.28
CA GLN A 214 -5.92 6.77 -3.64
C GLN A 214 -4.40 6.91 -3.67
N ARG A 215 -3.69 5.85 -4.03
CA ARG A 215 -2.27 5.92 -4.35
C ARG A 215 -2.09 6.38 -5.79
N PRO A 216 -1.25 7.39 -6.06
CA PRO A 216 -0.95 7.77 -7.43
C PRO A 216 -0.36 6.57 -8.18
N ALA A 217 -0.74 6.42 -9.44
CA ALA A 217 -0.13 5.42 -10.31
C ALA A 217 1.39 5.57 -10.26
N SER A 218 2.10 4.52 -9.83
CA SER A 218 3.56 4.56 -9.82
C SER A 218 4.05 4.81 -11.25
N ARG A 219 4.83 5.85 -11.46
CA ARG A 219 5.56 6.06 -12.72
C ARG A 219 6.60 4.95 -12.81
N GLY A 220 6.19 3.78 -13.30
CA GLY A 220 7.11 2.70 -13.63
C GLY A 220 8.12 3.21 -14.64
N ALA A 221 9.40 2.91 -14.42
CA ALA A 221 10.45 3.19 -15.39
C ALA A 221 10.06 2.56 -16.73
N VAL A 222 10.01 3.37 -17.77
CA VAL A 222 9.78 2.93 -19.14
C VAL A 222 11.03 2.15 -19.60
N LEU A 223 10.93 0.84 -19.65
CA LEU A 223 11.90 -0.02 -20.30
C LEU A 223 11.12 -0.94 -21.24
N GLY A 224 11.31 -0.74 -22.57
CA GLY A 224 10.92 -1.68 -23.63
C GLY A 224 9.80 -1.26 -24.58
N GLN A 225 9.87 -1.75 -25.82
CA GLN A 225 8.93 -1.48 -26.91
C GLN A 225 7.94 -2.65 -27.09
N GLY A 226 6.68 -2.36 -27.38
CA GLY A 226 5.68 -3.36 -27.79
C GLY A 226 4.76 -3.87 -26.69
N ALA A 227 4.80 -5.14 -26.32
CA ALA A 227 3.95 -5.77 -25.28
C ALA A 227 4.03 -5.12 -23.89
N GLU A 228 5.06 -4.35 -23.65
CA GLU A 228 5.30 -3.53 -22.46
C GLU A 228 4.37 -2.30 -22.35
N ARG A 229 3.81 -1.80 -23.45
CA ARG A 229 2.85 -0.68 -23.40
C ARG A 229 1.55 -1.07 -22.69
N GLN A 230 1.07 -2.29 -22.90
CA GLN A 230 -0.12 -2.79 -22.21
C GLN A 230 0.15 -3.08 -20.72
N ARG A 231 1.36 -3.56 -20.38
CA ARG A 231 1.81 -3.70 -18.97
C ARG A 231 1.90 -2.34 -18.27
N THR A 232 2.37 -1.31 -18.96
CA THR A 232 2.47 0.06 -18.38
C THR A 232 1.12 0.70 -18.14
N ASP A 233 0.09 0.42 -18.92
CA ASP A 233 -1.26 0.97 -18.69
C ASP A 233 -1.97 0.30 -17.50
N ALA A 234 -1.78 -1.02 -17.30
CA ALA A 234 -2.26 -1.70 -16.08
C ALA A 234 -1.51 -1.22 -14.81
N MET A 235 -0.23 -0.86 -14.92
CA MET A 235 0.57 -0.27 -13.84
C MET A 235 0.24 1.22 -13.58
N ARG A 236 -0.39 1.91 -14.53
CA ARG A 236 -0.75 3.34 -14.42
C ARG A 236 -2.08 3.61 -13.74
N ARG A 237 -2.88 2.58 -13.46
CA ARG A 237 -4.15 2.78 -12.78
C ARG A 237 -3.93 3.23 -11.35
N ALA A 238 -4.71 4.22 -10.94
CA ALA A 238 -4.76 4.60 -9.55
C ALA A 238 -5.18 3.39 -8.72
N ARG A 239 -4.43 3.10 -7.66
CA ARG A 239 -4.78 2.03 -6.71
C ARG A 239 -5.33 2.67 -5.46
N TYR A 240 -6.31 2.01 -4.90
CA TYR A 240 -6.87 2.37 -3.61
C TYR A 240 -6.29 1.46 -2.53
N THR A 241 -6.14 2.02 -1.34
CA THR A 241 -5.82 1.30 -0.12
C THR A 241 -6.79 1.69 0.98
N MET A 242 -7.02 0.80 1.93
CA MET A 242 -7.97 1.00 3.00
C MET A 242 -7.37 0.52 4.32
N ALA A 243 -7.45 1.34 5.37
CA ALA A 243 -6.89 0.97 6.66
C ALA A 243 -7.62 -0.24 7.26
N GLY A 244 -6.85 -1.28 7.59
CA GLY A 244 -7.32 -2.50 8.24
C GLY A 244 -8.06 -3.50 7.34
N ARG A 245 -8.10 -3.30 6.01
CA ARG A 245 -8.66 -4.23 5.04
C ARG A 245 -7.76 -4.30 3.81
N GLU A 246 -7.65 -5.47 3.21
CA GLU A 246 -6.98 -5.64 1.92
C GLU A 246 -7.98 -5.46 0.78
N LEU A 247 -7.55 -4.80 -0.29
CA LEU A 247 -8.33 -4.60 -1.51
C LEU A 247 -7.72 -5.45 -2.64
N ILE A 248 -8.47 -6.41 -3.15
CA ILE A 248 -8.02 -7.31 -4.21
C ILE A 248 -8.82 -7.06 -5.48
N ASP A 249 -8.12 -6.68 -6.55
CA ASP A 249 -8.69 -6.59 -7.89
C ASP A 249 -8.38 -7.88 -8.66
N SER A 250 -9.40 -8.70 -8.89
CA SER A 250 -9.25 -9.98 -9.58
C SER A 250 -8.86 -9.82 -11.04
N LEU A 251 -9.17 -8.68 -11.69
CA LEU A 251 -8.70 -8.36 -13.04
C LEU A 251 -7.15 -8.23 -13.08
N ASP A 252 -6.57 -7.61 -12.04
CA ASP A 252 -5.12 -7.52 -11.92
C ASP A 252 -4.48 -8.91 -11.71
N ALA A 253 -5.16 -9.81 -10.99
CA ALA A 253 -4.69 -11.18 -10.79
C ALA A 253 -4.71 -11.97 -12.11
N VAL A 254 -5.82 -11.94 -12.86
CA VAL A 254 -5.94 -12.58 -14.17
C VAL A 254 -4.86 -12.08 -15.14
N ARG A 255 -4.69 -10.76 -15.24
CA ARG A 255 -3.68 -10.15 -16.13
C ARG A 255 -2.23 -10.54 -15.78
N ARG A 256 -1.94 -10.97 -14.57
CA ARG A 256 -0.59 -11.46 -14.20
C ARG A 256 -0.36 -12.92 -14.61
N HIS A 257 -1.43 -13.69 -14.75
CA HIS A 257 -1.35 -15.12 -15.11
C HIS A 257 -1.43 -15.37 -16.60
N ASP A 258 -2.03 -14.47 -17.37
CA ASP A 258 -2.24 -14.65 -18.82
C ASP A 258 -1.04 -14.17 -19.68
N PHE A 259 0.13 -13.87 -19.05
CA PHE A 259 1.34 -13.41 -19.76
C PHE A 259 2.62 -14.08 -19.27
#